data_7472cfe8095fcf523874c615615c78fe
#
_entry.id   7472cfe8095fcf523874c615615c78fe
#
_cell.length_a   1.000
_cell.length_b   1.000
_cell.length_c   1.000
_cell.angle_alpha   90.00
_cell.angle_beta   90.00
_cell.angle_gamma   90.00
#
_symmetry.space_group_name_H-M   'P 1'
#
loop_
_entity.id
_entity.type
_entity.pdbx_description
1 polymer ?
#
loop_
_entity_poly.entity_id
_entity_poly.type
_entity_poly.pdbx_seq_one_letter_code
_entity_poly.pdbx_strand_id
1 'polypeptide(L)' 'MSKVTVDQIIEIIEKAHLVKDANALAHDKPLSEQGVDSLDFSGVLFNIEEVLDIEIPDEDIDRLQTINNIVIYINNK' A
#
# COMPACT_ATOMS: atom_id res chain seq x y z
N MET A 1 -3.25 3.61 20.45
CA MET A 1 -3.16 3.94 19.01
C MET A 1 -3.84 2.89 18.17
N SER A 2 -4.61 3.34 17.21
CA SER A 2 -5.30 2.42 16.31
C SER A 2 -4.35 1.88 15.26
N LYS A 3 -4.44 0.59 15.02
CA LYS A 3 -3.69 -0.03 13.93
C LYS A 3 -4.45 0.16 12.62
N VAL A 4 -3.71 0.17 11.51
CA VAL A 4 -4.37 0.27 10.21
C VAL A 4 -4.95 -1.09 9.83
N THR A 5 -5.96 -1.05 8.97
CA THR A 5 -6.61 -2.26 8.45
C THR A 5 -6.40 -2.34 6.95
N VAL A 6 -6.70 -3.50 6.38
CA VAL A 6 -6.66 -3.69 4.93
C VAL A 6 -7.61 -2.69 4.25
N ASP A 7 -8.78 -2.49 4.81
CA ASP A 7 -9.76 -1.55 4.23
C ASP A 7 -9.23 -0.14 4.17
N GLN A 8 -8.49 0.28 5.20
CA GLN A 8 -7.90 1.62 5.21
C GLN A 8 -6.82 1.78 4.13
N ILE A 9 -6.01 0.75 3.93
CA ILE A 9 -4.99 0.78 2.89
C ILE A 9 -5.65 0.82 1.51
N ILE A 10 -6.68 0.03 1.29
CA ILE A 10 -7.42 0.03 0.02
C ILE A 10 -8.03 1.41 -0.23
N GLU A 11 -8.59 2.04 0.80
CA GLU A 11 -9.15 3.37 0.66
C GLU A 11 -8.09 4.40 0.25
N ILE A 12 -6.90 4.31 0.83
CA ILE A 12 -5.80 5.21 0.46
C ILE A 12 -5.42 5.00 -1.01
N ILE A 13 -5.32 3.75 -1.44
CA ILE A 13 -4.99 3.41 -2.83
C ILE A 13 -6.07 3.95 -3.77
N GLU A 14 -7.33 3.77 -3.41
CA GLU A 14 -8.43 4.25 -4.23
C GLU A 14 -8.41 5.77 -4.39
N LYS A 15 -8.17 6.48 -3.29
CA LYS A 15 -8.14 7.94 -3.31
C LYS A 15 -6.94 8.50 -4.07
N ALA A 16 -5.90 7.72 -4.22
CA ALA A 16 -4.72 8.14 -4.98
C ALA A 16 -4.97 8.12 -6.49
N HIS A 17 -6.03 7.44 -6.94
CA HIS A 17 -6.41 7.33 -8.36
C HIS A 17 -5.32 6.72 -9.23
N LEU A 18 -4.47 5.88 -8.63
CA LEU A 18 -3.37 5.21 -9.34
C LEU A 18 -3.75 3.81 -9.79
N VAL A 19 -4.84 3.27 -9.27
CA VAL A 19 -5.33 1.93 -9.59
C VAL A 19 -6.79 2.06 -9.99
N LYS A 20 -7.16 1.35 -11.05
CA LYS A 20 -8.50 1.46 -11.62
C LYS A 20 -9.60 1.03 -10.65
N ASP A 21 -9.37 -0.08 -9.95
CA ASP A 21 -10.33 -0.61 -9.00
C ASP A 21 -9.58 -1.22 -7.81
N ALA A 22 -9.36 -0.38 -6.80
CA ALA A 22 -8.60 -0.81 -5.63
C ALA A 22 -9.31 -1.93 -4.88
N ASN A 23 -10.64 -1.97 -4.92
CA ASN A 23 -11.40 -3.00 -4.22
C ASN A 23 -11.29 -4.39 -4.88
N ALA A 24 -10.86 -4.43 -6.13
CA ALA A 24 -10.66 -5.69 -6.83
C ALA A 24 -9.27 -6.29 -6.58
N LEU A 25 -8.38 -5.56 -5.90
CA LEU A 25 -7.04 -6.06 -5.62
C LEU A 25 -7.07 -7.20 -4.62
N ALA A 26 -6.35 -8.28 -4.94
CA ALA A 26 -6.16 -9.36 -3.99
C ALA A 26 -5.19 -8.90 -2.90
N HIS A 27 -5.47 -9.24 -1.64
CA HIS A 27 -4.68 -8.77 -0.51
C HIS A 27 -3.40 -9.56 -0.31
N ASP A 28 -3.35 -10.76 -0.81
CA ASP A 28 -2.23 -11.69 -0.59
C ASP A 28 -1.37 -11.91 -1.82
N LYS A 29 -1.59 -11.13 -2.88
CA LYS A 29 -0.79 -11.23 -4.11
C LYS A 29 0.00 -9.95 -4.32
N PRO A 30 1.20 -10.04 -4.91
CA PRO A 30 1.98 -8.84 -5.20
C PRO A 30 1.21 -7.88 -6.10
N LEU A 31 1.25 -6.62 -5.74
CA LEU A 31 0.56 -5.59 -6.52
C LEU A 31 1.11 -5.51 -7.95
N SER A 32 2.40 -5.79 -8.13
CA SER A 32 3.00 -5.79 -9.46
C SER A 32 2.39 -6.83 -10.39
N GLU A 33 1.85 -7.91 -9.83
CA GLU A 33 1.18 -8.96 -10.62
C GLU A 33 -0.27 -8.62 -10.91
N GLN A 34 -0.75 -7.52 -10.37
CA GLN A 34 -2.14 -7.10 -10.52
C GLN A 34 -2.28 -5.83 -11.34
N GLY A 35 -1.26 -5.52 -12.14
CA GLY A 35 -1.31 -4.39 -13.06
C GLY A 35 -0.82 -3.07 -12.46
N VAL A 36 -0.24 -3.10 -11.28
CA VAL A 36 0.34 -1.90 -10.65
C VAL A 36 1.82 -1.88 -10.99
N ASP A 37 2.22 -0.99 -11.89
CA ASP A 37 3.63 -0.93 -12.29
C ASP A 37 4.47 -0.25 -11.19
N SER A 38 5.78 -0.20 -11.39
CA SER A 38 6.69 0.32 -10.36
C SER A 38 6.46 1.80 -10.07
N LEU A 39 6.08 2.57 -11.07
CA LEU A 39 5.80 4.00 -10.88
C LEU A 39 4.53 4.18 -10.06
N ASP A 40 3.47 3.46 -10.40
CA ASP A 40 2.22 3.52 -9.65
C ASP A 40 2.41 2.99 -8.23
N PHE A 41 3.20 1.95 -8.06
CA PHE A 41 3.50 1.39 -6.75
C PHE A 41 4.21 2.42 -5.86
N SER A 42 5.18 3.14 -6.42
CA SER A 42 5.86 4.21 -5.70
C SER A 42 4.88 5.29 -5.28
N GLY A 43 3.95 5.64 -6.16
CA GLY A 43 2.91 6.63 -5.85
C GLY A 43 1.99 6.16 -4.74
N VAL A 44 1.63 4.87 -4.74
CA VAL A 44 0.81 4.29 -3.68
C VAL A 44 1.52 4.40 -2.33
N LEU A 45 2.80 4.03 -2.28
CA LEU A 45 3.56 4.11 -1.03
C LEU A 45 3.71 5.56 -0.57
N PHE A 46 3.94 6.48 -1.49
CA PHE A 46 4.03 7.90 -1.15
C PHE A 46 2.73 8.41 -0.52
N ASN A 47 1.59 8.02 -1.10
CA ASN A 47 0.30 8.43 -0.55
C ASN A 47 0.07 7.83 0.84
N ILE A 48 0.49 6.60 1.07
CA ILE A 48 0.40 5.98 2.39
C ILE A 48 1.22 6.75 3.40
N GLU A 49 2.45 7.13 3.03
CA GLU A 49 3.30 7.94 3.90
C GLU A 49 2.64 9.26 4.28
N GLU A 50 2.04 9.92 3.28
CA GLU A 50 1.39 11.22 3.51
C GLU A 50 0.16 11.11 4.40
N VAL A 51 -0.71 10.15 4.10
CA VAL A 51 -1.98 10.01 4.83
C VAL A 51 -1.75 9.57 6.27
N LEU A 52 -0.80 8.67 6.48
CA LEU A 52 -0.54 8.11 7.81
C LEU A 52 0.59 8.82 8.55
N ASP A 53 1.23 9.78 7.91
CA ASP A 53 2.35 10.55 8.49
C ASP A 53 3.46 9.61 8.98
N ILE A 54 3.88 8.71 8.11
CA ILE A 54 4.95 7.75 8.39
C ILE A 54 6.01 7.83 7.30
N GLU A 55 7.15 7.21 7.56
CA GLU A 55 8.25 7.15 6.63
C GLU A 55 8.53 5.71 6.23
N ILE A 56 8.68 5.46 4.93
CA ILE A 56 8.99 4.13 4.41
C ILE A 56 10.34 4.22 3.68
N PRO A 57 11.43 3.72 4.29
CA PRO A 57 12.73 3.74 3.63
C PRO A 57 12.73 2.86 2.38
N ASP A 58 13.52 3.26 1.37
CA ASP A 58 13.63 2.52 0.11
C ASP A 58 14.01 1.05 0.35
N GLU A 59 14.84 0.79 1.34
CA GLU A 59 15.30 -0.57 1.65
C GLU A 59 14.16 -1.48 2.15
N ASP A 60 13.06 -0.89 2.59
CA ASP A 60 11.93 -1.66 3.10
C ASP A 60 10.86 -1.90 2.03
N ILE A 61 10.97 -1.29 0.85
CA ILE A 61 9.96 -1.39 -0.19
C ILE A 61 9.68 -2.84 -0.60
N ASP A 62 10.72 -3.67 -0.63
CA ASP A 62 10.56 -5.08 -0.99
C ASP A 62 9.66 -5.85 -0.03
N ARG A 63 9.48 -5.34 1.18
CA ARG A 63 8.60 -5.96 2.18
C ARG A 63 7.14 -5.57 2.02
N LEU A 64 6.85 -4.68 1.08
CA LEU A 64 5.53 -4.07 0.94
C LEU A 64 4.85 -4.48 -0.37
N GLN A 65 5.14 -5.68 -0.85
CA GLN A 65 4.66 -6.12 -2.16
C GLN A 65 3.17 -6.44 -2.19
N THR A 66 2.58 -6.83 -1.06
CA THR A 66 1.15 -7.13 -0.97
C THR A 66 0.47 -6.18 -0.01
N ILE A 67 -0.85 -6.06 -0.14
CA ILE A 67 -1.63 -5.22 0.79
C ILE A 67 -1.49 -5.75 2.21
N ASN A 68 -1.54 -7.07 2.40
CA ASN A 68 -1.36 -7.66 3.72
C ASN A 68 0.00 -7.29 4.32
N ASN A 69 1.06 -7.32 3.51
CA ASN A 69 2.39 -6.97 3.98
C ASN A 69 2.50 -5.50 4.35
N ILE A 70 1.82 -4.63 3.60
CA ILE A 70 1.79 -3.21 3.93
C ILE A 70 1.16 -3.00 5.30
N VAL A 71 0.04 -3.65 5.56
CA VAL A 71 -0.65 -3.55 6.84
C VAL A 71 0.25 -4.05 7.98
N ILE A 72 0.88 -5.21 7.78
CA ILE A 72 1.77 -5.78 8.78
C ILE A 72 2.94 -4.84 9.07
N TYR A 73 3.55 -4.32 8.02
CA TYR A 73 4.70 -3.42 8.15
C TYR A 73 4.34 -2.18 8.98
N ILE A 74 3.24 -1.55 8.65
CA ILE A 74 2.81 -0.32 9.32
C ILE A 74 2.47 -0.59 10.79
N ASN A 75 1.80 -1.70 11.05
CA ASN A 75 1.37 -2.03 12.40
C ASN A 75 2.53 -2.46 13.31
N ASN A 76 3.69 -2.76 12.72
CA ASN A 76 4.89 -3.13 13.47
C ASN A 76 5.90 -2.00 13.60
N LYS A 77 5.56 -0.82 13.16
CA LYS A 77 6.43 0.34 13.30
C LYS A 77 6.47 0.85 14.74
#